data_d1ec53c2142e19bc23f966e2a7b2bf57
#
_entry.id   d1ec53c2142e19bc23f966e2a7b2bf57
#
_cell.length_a   1.000
_cell.length_b   1.000
_cell.length_c   1.000
_cell.angle_alpha   90.00
_cell.angle_beta   90.00
_cell.angle_gamma   90.00
#
_symmetry.space_group_name_H-M   'P 1'
#
loop_
_entity.id
_entity.type
_entity.pdbx_description
1 polymer ?
#
loop_
_entity_poly.entity_id
_entity_poly.type
_entity_poly.pdbx_seq_one_letter_code
_entity_poly.pdbx_strand_id
1 'polypeptide(L)'
;MGMRQKRGNNFILMACVLMLAIICFLSVYRPMVFDRERGERELAVKTRLMKIRQAQERFRKATGTYTGSFATLVKKGYMADSLQYIPYSDGERFSLSATTVITKSGQQMPLMECGAQYQQYLNGLDENSIANLVEAANEAGLYPGLKIGDLITPNNNAGNWE
;
A
#
# COMPACT_ATOMS: atom_id res chain seq x y z
N MET A 1 -28.73 46.58 44.29
CA MET A 1 -27.51 46.36 43.50
C MET A 1 -27.82 45.35 42.42
N GLY A 2 -28.18 45.82 41.22
CA GLY A 2 -28.56 44.93 40.10
C GLY A 2 -27.32 44.43 39.38
N MET A 3 -27.10 43.11 39.35
CA MET A 3 -26.10 42.49 38.50
C MET A 3 -26.55 42.60 37.05
N ARG A 4 -25.96 43.54 36.34
CA ARG A 4 -26.10 43.65 34.87
C ARG A 4 -25.33 42.53 34.23
N GLN A 5 -25.99 41.39 33.98
CA GLN A 5 -25.45 40.24 33.26
C GLN A 5 -25.06 40.69 31.86
N LYS A 6 -23.77 40.70 31.55
CA LYS A 6 -23.24 41.04 30.21
C LYS A 6 -23.66 39.99 29.20
N ARG A 7 -24.76 40.18 28.49
CA ARG A 7 -25.26 39.31 27.41
C ARG A 7 -24.26 39.09 26.26
N GLY A 8 -23.25 39.95 26.11
CA GLY A 8 -22.25 39.86 25.05
C GLY A 8 -21.24 38.70 25.21
N ASN A 9 -20.90 38.32 26.46
CA ASN A 9 -19.92 37.26 26.70
C ASN A 9 -20.45 35.85 26.40
N ASN A 10 -21.74 35.62 26.57
CA ASN A 10 -22.32 34.30 26.35
C ASN A 10 -22.37 33.92 24.86
N PHE A 11 -22.54 34.88 23.96
CA PHE A 11 -22.52 34.64 22.52
C PHE A 11 -21.10 34.27 22.03
N ILE A 12 -20.07 34.95 22.54
CA ILE A 12 -18.67 34.66 22.23
C ILE A 12 -18.30 33.27 22.75
N LEU A 13 -18.68 32.95 23.98
CA LEU A 13 -18.44 31.63 24.58
C LEU A 13 -19.13 30.51 23.78
N MET A 14 -20.38 30.73 23.35
CA MET A 14 -21.12 29.78 22.54
C MET A 14 -20.47 29.59 21.17
N ALA A 15 -19.98 30.67 20.54
CA ALA A 15 -19.23 30.58 19.28
C ALA A 15 -17.91 29.82 19.44
N CYS A 16 -17.17 30.05 20.55
CA CYS A 16 -15.96 29.30 20.83
C CYS A 16 -16.22 27.80 21.06
N VAL A 17 -17.27 27.44 21.77
CA VAL A 17 -17.67 26.04 22.01
C VAL A 17 -18.04 25.36 20.69
N LEU A 18 -18.80 26.06 19.84
CA LEU A 18 -19.17 25.54 18.51
C LEU A 18 -17.95 25.33 17.61
N MET A 19 -17.01 26.29 17.62
CA MET A 19 -15.77 26.17 16.86
C MET A 19 -14.92 24.98 17.35
N LEU A 20 -14.78 24.82 18.68
CA LEU A 20 -14.07 23.68 19.26
C LEU A 20 -14.74 22.34 18.89
N ALA A 21 -16.07 22.27 18.94
CA ALA A 21 -16.82 21.07 18.55
C ALA A 21 -16.58 20.70 17.07
N ILE A 22 -16.55 21.69 16.18
CA ILE A 22 -16.23 21.49 14.76
C ILE A 22 -14.81 20.99 14.57
N ILE A 23 -13.83 21.61 15.26
CA ILE A 23 -12.42 21.19 15.19
C ILE A 23 -12.27 19.75 15.71
N CYS A 24 -12.88 19.40 16.83
CA CYS A 24 -12.86 18.04 17.37
C CYS A 24 -13.49 17.04 16.39
N PHE A 25 -14.63 17.39 15.79
CA PHE A 25 -15.29 16.55 14.81
C PHE A 25 -14.41 16.30 13.58
N LEU A 26 -13.83 17.35 13.00
CA LEU A 26 -12.94 17.23 11.84
C LEU A 26 -11.66 16.46 12.17
N SER A 27 -11.13 16.59 13.39
CA SER A 27 -9.95 15.87 13.85
C SER A 27 -10.13 14.35 13.90
N VAL A 28 -11.35 13.87 14.16
CA VAL A 28 -11.67 12.43 14.18
C VAL A 28 -12.15 11.93 12.82
N TYR A 29 -12.92 12.76 12.12
CA TYR A 29 -13.54 12.34 10.85
C TYR A 29 -12.52 12.11 9.73
N ARG A 30 -11.52 12.99 9.60
CA ARG A 30 -10.51 12.90 8.52
C ARG A 30 -9.68 11.61 8.56
N PRO A 31 -9.07 11.21 9.68
CA PRO A 31 -8.31 9.96 9.74
C PRO A 31 -9.20 8.73 9.50
N MET A 32 -10.44 8.75 9.95
CA MET A 32 -11.38 7.65 9.76
C MET A 32 -11.73 7.41 8.29
N VAL A 33 -11.90 8.50 7.50
CA VAL A 33 -12.13 8.42 6.05
C VAL A 33 -10.86 7.90 5.35
N PHE A 34 -9.69 8.42 5.72
CA PHE A 34 -8.41 7.98 5.17
C PHE A 34 -8.18 6.48 5.38
N ASP A 35 -8.37 5.98 6.61
CA ASP A 35 -8.17 4.57 6.94
C ASP A 35 -9.11 3.64 6.18
N ARG A 36 -10.36 4.05 5.97
CA ARG A 36 -11.33 3.28 5.18
C ARG A 36 -10.90 3.20 3.71
N GLU A 37 -10.60 4.34 3.09
CA GLU A 37 -10.18 4.38 1.69
C GLU A 37 -8.84 3.66 1.48
N ARG A 38 -7.92 3.80 2.41
CA ARG A 38 -6.68 3.04 2.44
C ARG A 38 -6.95 1.54 2.45
N GLY A 39 -7.82 1.06 3.32
CA GLY A 39 -8.17 -0.35 3.41
C GLY A 39 -8.76 -0.91 2.12
N GLU A 40 -9.66 -0.18 1.46
CA GLU A 40 -10.24 -0.55 0.17
C GLU A 40 -9.17 -0.64 -0.93
N ARG A 41 -8.27 0.34 -1.01
CA ARG A 41 -7.19 0.38 -1.99
C ARG A 41 -6.14 -0.72 -1.74
N GLU A 42 -5.75 -0.93 -0.49
CA GLU A 42 -4.85 -2.03 -0.12
C GLU A 42 -5.42 -3.40 -0.50
N LEU A 43 -6.72 -3.62 -0.28
CA LEU A 43 -7.37 -4.87 -0.67
C LEU A 43 -7.30 -5.10 -2.19
N ALA A 44 -7.51 -4.05 -2.99
CA ALA A 44 -7.41 -4.13 -4.44
C ALA A 44 -5.97 -4.44 -4.89
N VAL A 45 -4.97 -3.80 -4.28
CA VAL A 45 -3.54 -4.05 -4.56
C VAL A 45 -3.15 -5.47 -4.15
N LYS A 46 -3.49 -5.92 -2.94
CA LYS A 46 -3.27 -7.29 -2.46
C LYS A 46 -3.86 -8.32 -3.40
N THR A 47 -5.10 -8.10 -3.84
CA THR A 47 -5.78 -8.99 -4.80
C THR A 47 -5.01 -9.10 -6.12
N ARG A 48 -4.47 -8.00 -6.65
CA ARG A 48 -3.64 -8.04 -7.87
C ARG A 48 -2.29 -8.71 -7.64
N LEU A 49 -1.61 -8.41 -6.54
CA LEU A 49 -0.35 -9.06 -6.18
C LEU A 49 -0.51 -10.57 -6.06
N MET A 50 -1.62 -11.06 -5.47
CA MET A 50 -1.90 -12.49 -5.39
C MET A 50 -2.12 -13.12 -6.78
N LYS A 51 -2.75 -12.42 -7.73
CA LYS A 51 -2.88 -12.90 -9.11
C LYS A 51 -1.51 -12.94 -9.83
N ILE A 52 -0.66 -11.94 -9.60
CA ILE A 52 0.71 -11.93 -10.13
C ILE A 52 1.53 -13.09 -9.53
N ARG A 53 1.42 -13.33 -8.21
CA ARG A 53 2.04 -14.49 -7.55
C ARG A 53 1.64 -15.80 -8.22
N GLN A 54 0.34 -16.01 -8.46
CA GLN A 54 -0.16 -17.20 -9.14
C GLN A 54 0.37 -17.34 -10.58
N ALA A 55 0.48 -16.23 -11.31
CA ALA A 55 1.06 -16.23 -12.67
C ALA A 55 2.54 -16.61 -12.64
N GLN A 56 3.31 -16.04 -11.73
CA GLN A 56 4.72 -16.36 -11.53
C GLN A 56 4.95 -17.81 -11.10
N GLU A 57 4.12 -18.35 -10.21
CA GLU A 57 4.20 -19.76 -9.81
C GLU A 57 3.90 -20.71 -10.97
N ARG A 58 2.91 -20.38 -11.82
CA ARG A 58 2.65 -21.16 -13.05
C ARG A 58 3.81 -21.07 -14.02
N PHE A 59 4.39 -19.89 -14.19
CA PHE A 59 5.57 -19.70 -15.03
C PHE A 59 6.76 -20.51 -14.52
N ARG A 60 7.04 -20.47 -13.22
CA ARG A 60 8.11 -21.25 -12.58
C ARG A 60 7.93 -22.75 -12.74
N LYS A 61 6.70 -23.25 -12.58
CA LYS A 61 6.40 -24.69 -12.83
C LYS A 61 6.73 -25.13 -14.24
N ALA A 62 6.56 -24.24 -15.22
CA ALA A 62 6.82 -24.54 -16.63
C ALA A 62 8.28 -24.33 -17.06
N THR A 63 9.02 -23.40 -16.41
CA THR A 63 10.36 -22.96 -16.86
C THR A 63 11.47 -23.23 -15.86
N GLY A 64 11.13 -23.57 -14.61
CA GLY A 64 12.06 -23.75 -13.51
C GLY A 64 12.46 -22.46 -12.79
N THR A 65 12.15 -21.28 -13.34
CA THR A 65 12.56 -19.97 -12.82
C THR A 65 11.40 -18.97 -12.78
N TYR A 66 11.56 -17.87 -12.05
CA TYR A 66 10.68 -16.71 -12.14
C TYR A 66 11.16 -15.75 -13.23
N THR A 67 10.32 -14.80 -13.64
CA THR A 67 10.69 -13.75 -14.59
C THR A 67 10.50 -12.35 -13.98
N GLY A 68 11.46 -11.45 -14.22
CA GLY A 68 11.33 -10.02 -13.90
C GLY A 68 10.58 -9.20 -14.95
N SER A 69 9.92 -9.86 -15.94
CA SER A 69 9.27 -9.18 -17.05
C SER A 69 7.79 -9.48 -17.13
N PHE A 70 6.94 -8.48 -16.92
CA PHE A 70 5.50 -8.59 -17.18
C PHE A 70 5.19 -8.92 -18.63
N ALA A 71 5.95 -8.33 -19.59
CA ALA A 71 5.76 -8.61 -21.00
C ALA A 71 5.92 -10.11 -21.32
N THR A 72 6.84 -10.80 -20.65
CA THR A 72 7.03 -12.24 -20.80
C THR A 72 5.83 -13.03 -20.27
N LEU A 73 5.26 -12.64 -19.11
CA LEU A 73 4.08 -13.30 -18.52
C LEU A 73 2.85 -13.11 -19.41
N VAL A 74 2.64 -11.89 -19.91
CA VAL A 74 1.51 -11.55 -20.79
C VAL A 74 1.63 -12.29 -22.13
N LYS A 75 2.79 -12.19 -22.81
CA LYS A 75 3.02 -12.81 -24.11
C LYS A 75 2.86 -14.33 -24.08
N LYS A 76 3.24 -14.96 -22.97
CA LYS A 76 3.09 -16.42 -22.78
C LYS A 76 1.73 -16.83 -22.21
N GLY A 77 0.80 -15.89 -22.01
CA GLY A 77 -0.57 -16.16 -21.55
C GLY A 77 -0.72 -16.53 -20.07
N TYR A 78 0.29 -16.24 -19.23
CA TYR A 78 0.20 -16.53 -17.79
C TYR A 78 -0.64 -15.50 -17.03
N MET A 79 -0.77 -14.26 -17.55
CA MET A 79 -1.59 -13.22 -16.95
C MET A 79 -2.14 -12.25 -18.00
N ALA A 80 -3.22 -11.56 -17.67
CA ALA A 80 -3.76 -10.48 -18.50
C ALA A 80 -2.87 -9.23 -18.36
N ASP A 81 -2.74 -8.44 -19.43
CA ASP A 81 -1.95 -7.21 -19.46
C ASP A 81 -2.35 -6.20 -18.40
N SER A 82 -3.66 -6.09 -18.12
CA SER A 82 -4.20 -5.15 -17.12
C SER A 82 -3.71 -5.41 -15.68
N LEU A 83 -3.20 -6.60 -15.37
CA LEU A 83 -2.76 -6.94 -14.03
C LEU A 83 -1.41 -6.34 -13.65
N GLN A 84 -0.61 -5.87 -14.63
CA GLN A 84 0.67 -5.24 -14.36
C GLN A 84 0.54 -3.81 -13.80
N TYR A 85 -0.64 -3.20 -13.91
CA TYR A 85 -0.88 -1.84 -13.46
C TYR A 85 -1.41 -1.81 -12.03
N ILE A 86 -0.90 -0.85 -11.24
CA ILE A 86 -1.31 -0.64 -9.84
C ILE A 86 -2.71 -0.02 -9.83
N PRO A 87 -3.66 -0.56 -9.04
CA PRO A 87 -4.96 0.08 -8.84
C PRO A 87 -4.82 1.46 -8.22
N TYR A 88 -5.68 2.40 -8.62
CA TYR A 88 -5.70 3.78 -8.11
C TYR A 88 -4.42 4.59 -8.34
N SER A 89 -3.53 4.11 -9.19
CA SER A 89 -2.41 4.89 -9.71
C SER A 89 -2.74 5.42 -11.11
N ASP A 90 -2.07 6.44 -11.55
CA ASP A 90 -2.23 7.04 -12.90
C ASP A 90 -1.57 6.17 -13.99
N GLY A 91 -1.85 4.85 -13.97
CA GLY A 91 -1.29 3.90 -14.93
C GLY A 91 0.11 3.42 -14.59
N GLU A 92 0.57 3.60 -13.37
CA GLU A 92 1.85 3.06 -12.92
C GLU A 92 1.82 1.53 -12.85
N ARG A 93 2.99 0.93 -13.07
CA ARG A 93 3.15 -0.52 -13.02
C ARG A 93 3.74 -0.96 -11.69
N PHE A 94 3.37 -2.16 -11.27
CA PHE A 94 4.08 -2.82 -10.18
C PHE A 94 5.57 -2.95 -10.49
N SER A 95 6.41 -2.81 -9.46
CA SER A 95 7.80 -3.24 -9.56
C SER A 95 7.83 -4.77 -9.62
N LEU A 96 8.60 -5.35 -10.54
CA LEU A 96 8.76 -6.79 -10.65
C LEU A 96 10.23 -7.11 -10.89
N SER A 97 10.79 -7.92 -10.03
CA SER A 97 12.17 -8.38 -10.13
C SER A 97 12.25 -9.87 -9.86
N ALA A 98 13.17 -10.55 -10.53
CA ALA A 98 13.43 -11.96 -10.29
C ALA A 98 14.95 -12.22 -10.36
N THR A 99 15.41 -13.13 -9.54
CA THR A 99 16.82 -13.56 -9.49
C THR A 99 16.90 -15.06 -9.21
N THR A 100 18.07 -15.62 -9.38
CA THR A 100 18.37 -17.00 -8.95
C THR A 100 19.61 -16.95 -8.07
N VAL A 101 19.50 -17.41 -6.86
CA VAL A 101 20.59 -17.52 -5.92
C VAL A 101 21.07 -18.96 -5.84
N ILE A 102 22.37 -19.15 -5.60
CA ILE A 102 22.96 -20.47 -5.36
C ILE A 102 23.04 -20.67 -3.87
N THR A 103 22.37 -21.71 -3.35
CA THR A 103 22.40 -22.06 -1.94
C THR A 103 23.77 -22.63 -1.54
N LYS A 104 24.04 -22.71 -0.25
CA LYS A 104 25.27 -23.35 0.28
C LYS A 104 25.43 -24.81 -0.18
N SER A 105 24.36 -25.48 -0.52
CA SER A 105 24.36 -26.84 -1.08
C SER A 105 24.57 -26.91 -2.60
N GLY A 106 24.80 -25.77 -3.27
CA GLY A 106 24.98 -25.69 -4.72
C GLY A 106 23.67 -25.73 -5.53
N GLN A 107 22.52 -25.75 -4.89
CA GLN A 107 21.22 -25.75 -5.57
C GLN A 107 20.83 -24.34 -6.02
N GLN A 108 20.31 -24.25 -7.23
CA GLN A 108 19.72 -23.00 -7.75
C GLN A 108 18.34 -22.79 -7.13
N MET A 109 18.15 -21.64 -6.49
CA MET A 109 16.89 -21.21 -5.90
C MET A 109 16.41 -19.96 -6.59
N PRO A 110 15.34 -20.02 -7.38
CA PRO A 110 14.74 -18.84 -7.98
C PRO A 110 13.97 -18.04 -6.93
N LEU A 111 14.18 -16.74 -6.92
CA LEU A 111 13.51 -15.76 -6.06
C LEU A 111 12.85 -14.70 -6.92
N MET A 112 11.77 -14.12 -6.42
CA MET A 112 11.11 -12.98 -7.05
C MET A 112 10.60 -12.01 -6.01
N GLU A 113 10.43 -10.75 -6.41
CA GLU A 113 9.77 -9.72 -5.64
C GLU A 113 8.87 -8.91 -6.54
N CYS A 114 7.67 -8.61 -6.09
CA CYS A 114 6.74 -7.72 -6.78
C CYS A 114 6.02 -6.83 -5.77
N GLY A 115 5.97 -5.53 -6.02
CA GLY A 115 5.40 -4.60 -5.04
C GLY A 115 4.91 -3.28 -5.63
N ALA A 116 4.18 -2.54 -4.78
CA ALA A 116 3.73 -1.17 -5.00
C ALA A 116 3.91 -0.37 -3.71
N GLN A 117 4.41 0.87 -3.83
CA GLN A 117 4.62 1.77 -2.70
C GLN A 117 3.31 2.48 -2.31
N TYR A 118 3.21 2.93 -1.04
CA TYR A 118 2.07 3.69 -0.54
C TYR A 118 1.74 4.90 -1.42
N GLN A 119 2.74 5.66 -1.83
CA GLN A 119 2.59 6.85 -2.66
C GLN A 119 1.92 6.57 -4.01
N GLN A 120 2.10 5.37 -4.55
CA GLN A 120 1.56 5.00 -5.86
C GLN A 120 0.06 4.72 -5.80
N TYR A 121 -0.41 3.90 -4.85
CA TYR A 121 -1.82 3.48 -4.81
C TYR A 121 -2.68 4.29 -3.84
N LEU A 122 -2.07 5.13 -2.97
CA LEU A 122 -2.78 6.09 -2.14
C LEU A 122 -2.80 7.49 -2.74
N ASN A 123 -2.28 7.67 -3.97
CA ASN A 123 -2.29 8.94 -4.67
C ASN A 123 -3.68 9.61 -4.65
N GLY A 124 -3.71 10.92 -4.34
CA GLY A 124 -4.94 11.69 -4.21
C GLY A 124 -5.63 11.59 -2.84
N LEU A 125 -5.10 10.83 -1.89
CA LEU A 125 -5.49 10.90 -0.48
C LEU A 125 -4.67 11.95 0.27
N ASP A 126 -4.86 12.04 1.60
CA ASP A 126 -4.13 13.00 2.44
C ASP A 126 -2.62 12.75 2.42
N GLU A 127 -1.88 13.68 1.84
CA GLU A 127 -0.43 13.57 1.64
C GLU A 127 0.35 13.44 2.95
N ASN A 128 -0.08 14.12 4.02
CA ASN A 128 0.57 14.03 5.33
C ASN A 128 0.42 12.63 5.93
N SER A 129 -0.77 12.06 5.81
CA SER A 129 -1.03 10.68 6.26
C SER A 129 -0.20 9.67 5.46
N ILE A 130 -0.05 9.86 4.15
CA ILE A 130 0.81 9.01 3.31
C ILE A 130 2.29 9.16 3.71
N ALA A 131 2.76 10.39 3.90
CA ALA A 131 4.14 10.65 4.34
C ALA A 131 4.47 9.98 5.67
N ASN A 132 3.56 10.08 6.65
CA ASN A 132 3.70 9.42 7.96
C ASN A 132 3.78 7.89 7.84
N LEU A 133 2.99 7.29 6.93
CA LEU A 133 3.06 5.83 6.68
C LEU A 133 4.39 5.42 6.08
N VAL A 134 4.91 6.20 5.13
CA VAL A 134 6.21 5.94 4.49
C VAL A 134 7.34 6.09 5.50
N GLU A 135 7.31 7.15 6.31
CA GLU A 135 8.30 7.40 7.36
C GLU A 135 8.32 6.29 8.39
N ALA A 136 7.15 5.91 8.93
CA ALA A 136 7.02 4.82 9.89
C ALA A 136 7.54 3.48 9.32
N ALA A 137 7.26 3.18 8.05
CA ALA A 137 7.78 1.97 7.41
C ALA A 137 9.31 2.02 7.27
N ASN A 138 9.87 3.16 6.86
CA ASN A 138 11.32 3.34 6.71
C ASN A 138 12.05 3.25 8.06
N GLU A 139 11.51 3.89 9.12
CA GLU A 139 12.07 3.80 10.48
C GLU A 139 12.06 2.35 11.01
N ALA A 140 11.03 1.59 10.68
CA ALA A 140 10.94 0.18 11.01
C ALA A 140 11.80 -0.74 10.11
N GLY A 141 12.49 -0.21 9.10
CA GLY A 141 13.23 -1.00 8.11
C GLY A 141 12.34 -1.88 7.23
N LEU A 142 11.07 -1.52 7.09
CA LEU A 142 10.09 -2.25 6.30
C LEU A 142 9.94 -1.63 4.90
N TYR A 143 9.42 -2.42 3.97
CA TYR A 143 9.05 -1.90 2.65
C TYR A 143 7.88 -0.91 2.77
N PRO A 144 8.00 0.33 2.24
CA PRO A 144 6.97 1.36 2.39
C PRO A 144 5.80 1.16 1.44
N GLY A 145 5.08 0.05 1.60
CA GLY A 145 3.99 -0.36 0.73
C GLY A 145 3.63 -1.83 0.88
N LEU A 146 3.06 -2.38 -0.17
CA LEU A 146 2.70 -3.79 -0.26
C LEU A 146 3.60 -4.52 -1.24
N LYS A 147 4.21 -5.62 -0.84
CA LYS A 147 5.02 -6.48 -1.69
C LYS A 147 4.79 -7.97 -1.41
N ILE A 148 5.04 -8.78 -2.42
CA ILE A 148 5.12 -10.25 -2.32
C ILE A 148 6.52 -10.70 -2.71
N GLY A 149 6.96 -11.78 -2.08
CA GLY A 149 8.29 -12.34 -2.30
C GLY A 149 9.42 -11.50 -1.69
N ASP A 150 10.64 -11.96 -1.92
CA ASP A 150 11.86 -11.29 -1.50
C ASP A 150 13.02 -11.81 -2.36
N LEU A 151 13.95 -10.92 -2.74
CA LEU A 151 15.12 -11.28 -3.57
C LEU A 151 16.31 -11.82 -2.80
N ILE A 152 16.28 -11.71 -1.47
CA ILE A 152 17.37 -12.08 -0.59
C ILE A 152 17.02 -13.32 0.22
N THR A 153 15.83 -13.30 0.85
CA THR A 153 15.39 -14.35 1.75
C THR A 153 14.19 -15.10 1.18
N PRO A 154 14.30 -16.43 1.02
CA PRO A 154 13.15 -17.23 0.58
C PRO A 154 12.00 -17.15 1.57
N ASN A 155 10.87 -16.65 1.14
CA ASN A 155 9.64 -16.50 1.95
C ASN A 155 8.41 -17.14 1.30
N ASN A 156 8.60 -18.08 0.36
CA ASN A 156 7.52 -18.71 -0.44
C ASN A 156 6.64 -17.69 -1.19
N ASN A 157 7.22 -16.55 -1.56
CA ASN A 157 6.53 -15.43 -2.17
C ASN A 157 5.37 -14.90 -1.30
N ALA A 158 5.47 -15.00 0.03
CA ALA A 158 4.50 -14.45 0.95
C ALA A 158 4.39 -12.93 0.79
N GLY A 159 3.23 -12.39 1.07
CA GLY A 159 3.04 -10.95 1.17
C GLY A 159 3.56 -10.42 2.51
N ASN A 160 4.04 -9.19 2.52
CA ASN A 160 4.50 -8.53 3.76
C ASN A 160 3.36 -8.22 4.75
N TRP A 161 2.14 -8.62 4.43
CA TRP A 161 0.95 -8.52 5.29
C TRP A 161 0.45 -9.89 5.80
N GLU A 162 1.07 -11.00 5.38
CA GLU A 162 0.69 -12.38 5.76
C GLU A 162 1.28 -12.79 7.12
#